data_e2b472fb11043c1f9b039e5f3b6323fb
#
_entry.id   e2b472fb11043c1f9b039e5f3b6323fb
#
_cell.length_a   1.000
_cell.length_b   1.000
_cell.length_c   1.000
_cell.angle_alpha   90.00
_cell.angle_beta   90.00
_cell.angle_gamma   90.00
#
_symmetry.space_group_name_H-M   'P 1'
#
loop_
_entity.id
_entity.type
_entity.pdbx_description
1 polymer ?
#
loop_
_entity_poly.entity_id
_entity_poly.type
_entity_poly.pdbx_seq_one_letter_code
_entity_poly.pdbx_strand_id
1 'polypeptide(L)'
;TGEEFEESYDKLILSPVAKPTQPRLPGVGLDKLFTLRTVEDTFCIKDYINANHPKSAVLAGGGFIGLELAENLRELGMDVTIVQRPKQLMNPFDADMASFIHNEMRKHGVKLALGHTVEGFEERDGGVDVLLKDEQPLHADMVILAIGVSPETTLAKDAGLELGIKGSIVVNDRMETSISDIYAVGDAVQVKHFVTGEDALISLEGPANKQGRIAADNICGGDSRYTGSQGSSVIKVFDMTAAVTGVNEAQAAKAG
;
A
#
# COMPACT_ATOMS: atom_id res chain seq x y z
N THR A 1 -20.04 -18.42 -6.07
CA THR A 1 -21.02 -19.55 -6.23
C THR A 1 -20.47 -20.86 -5.67
N GLY A 2 -19.13 -21.03 -5.54
CA GLY A 2 -18.48 -22.28 -5.13
C GLY A 2 -18.49 -23.36 -6.22
N GLU A 3 -18.82 -23.00 -7.45
CA GLU A 3 -18.74 -23.89 -8.61
C GLU A 3 -17.30 -23.94 -9.11
N GLU A 4 -16.76 -25.14 -9.28
CA GLU A 4 -15.43 -25.39 -9.83
C GLU A 4 -15.57 -25.83 -11.29
N PHE A 5 -14.71 -25.28 -12.16
CA PHE A 5 -14.63 -25.67 -13.57
C PHE A 5 -13.18 -25.59 -14.06
N GLU A 6 -12.89 -26.30 -15.13
CA GLU A 6 -11.59 -26.25 -15.81
C GLU A 6 -11.72 -25.48 -17.12
N GLU A 7 -10.76 -24.59 -17.37
CA GLU A 7 -10.67 -23.82 -18.61
C GLU A 7 -9.26 -23.97 -19.19
N SER A 8 -9.17 -24.30 -20.47
CA SER A 8 -7.88 -24.36 -21.17
C SER A 8 -7.47 -22.98 -21.67
N TYR A 9 -6.17 -22.71 -21.70
CA TYR A 9 -5.62 -21.45 -22.21
C TYR A 9 -4.35 -21.71 -23.02
N ASP A 10 -4.09 -20.88 -24.02
CA ASP A 10 -2.81 -20.85 -24.74
C ASP A 10 -1.79 -19.96 -24.01
N LYS A 11 -2.26 -18.84 -23.44
CA LYS A 11 -1.46 -17.88 -22.66
C LYS A 11 -2.27 -17.39 -21.45
N LEU A 12 -1.61 -17.20 -20.32
CA LEU A 12 -2.23 -16.71 -19.09
C LEU A 12 -1.52 -15.46 -18.59
N ILE A 13 -2.26 -14.44 -18.18
CA ILE A 13 -1.73 -13.27 -17.47
C ILE A 13 -2.25 -13.27 -16.03
N LEU A 14 -1.34 -13.26 -15.06
CA LEU A 14 -1.65 -13.06 -13.65
C LEU A 14 -1.50 -11.58 -13.29
N SER A 15 -2.58 -10.94 -12.85
CA SER A 15 -2.59 -9.59 -12.32
C SER A 15 -3.34 -9.55 -10.98
N PRO A 16 -2.86 -10.28 -9.95
CA PRO A 16 -3.59 -10.48 -8.71
C PRO A 16 -3.50 -9.28 -7.75
N VAL A 17 -2.76 -8.26 -8.13
CA VAL A 17 -2.55 -7.01 -7.39
C VAL A 17 -1.81 -7.24 -6.04
N ALA A 18 -2.01 -6.37 -5.05
CA ALA A 18 -1.48 -6.50 -3.70
C ALA A 18 -2.64 -6.52 -2.69
N LYS A 19 -2.44 -6.98 -1.49
CA LYS A 19 -3.39 -6.97 -0.37
C LYS A 19 -2.89 -6.09 0.76
N PRO A 20 -3.77 -5.53 1.60
CA PRO A 20 -3.35 -4.78 2.77
C PRO A 20 -2.48 -5.65 3.67
N THR A 21 -1.38 -5.09 4.14
CA THR A 21 -0.56 -5.76 5.13
C THR A 21 -1.31 -5.76 6.46
N GLN A 22 -1.58 -6.95 6.99
CA GLN A 22 -2.14 -7.12 8.32
C GLN A 22 -1.01 -7.49 9.29
N PRO A 23 -0.77 -6.69 10.32
CA PRO A 23 0.25 -7.02 11.32
C PRO A 23 -0.25 -8.17 12.20
N ARG A 24 0.69 -8.97 12.73
CA ARG A 24 0.36 -9.99 13.71
C ARG A 24 0.36 -9.36 15.11
N LEU A 25 -0.64 -8.52 15.38
CA LEU A 25 -0.80 -7.80 16.63
C LEU A 25 -2.11 -8.21 17.31
N PRO A 26 -2.19 -8.15 18.64
CA PRO A 26 -3.44 -8.33 19.36
C PRO A 26 -4.51 -7.34 18.87
N GLY A 27 -5.74 -7.78 18.76
CA GLY A 27 -6.89 -6.95 18.42
C GLY A 27 -7.08 -6.60 16.93
N VAL A 28 -6.29 -7.16 16.02
CA VAL A 28 -6.41 -6.89 14.56
C VAL A 28 -7.77 -7.31 13.97
N GLY A 29 -8.55 -8.14 14.67
CA GLY A 29 -9.88 -8.60 14.22
C GLY A 29 -11.07 -7.85 14.84
N LEU A 30 -10.87 -6.68 15.46
CA LEU A 30 -11.96 -5.88 16.03
C LEU A 30 -12.84 -5.28 14.94
N ASP A 31 -14.16 -5.22 15.17
CA ASP A 31 -15.16 -4.73 14.20
C ASP A 31 -14.98 -3.26 13.79
N LYS A 32 -14.25 -2.47 14.60
CA LYS A 32 -13.95 -1.05 14.34
C LYS A 32 -12.58 -0.81 13.71
N LEU A 33 -11.93 -1.90 13.32
CA LEU A 33 -10.62 -1.89 12.69
C LEU A 33 -10.75 -2.22 11.21
N PHE A 34 -10.44 -1.29 10.36
CA PHE A 34 -10.63 -1.39 8.90
C PHE A 34 -9.30 -1.46 8.16
N THR A 35 -9.35 -2.03 6.98
CA THR A 35 -8.33 -1.88 5.93
C THR A 35 -8.99 -1.29 4.69
N LEU A 36 -8.22 -0.70 3.79
CA LEU A 36 -8.75 -0.18 2.53
C LEU A 36 -7.98 -0.76 1.36
N ARG A 37 -8.72 -1.41 0.47
CA ARG A 37 -8.18 -1.99 -0.75
C ARG A 37 -9.19 -2.02 -1.90
N THR A 38 -10.39 -2.49 -1.63
CA THR A 38 -11.44 -2.73 -2.62
C THR A 38 -12.55 -1.69 -2.51
N VAL A 39 -13.45 -1.70 -3.49
CA VAL A 39 -14.67 -0.88 -3.44
C VAL A 39 -15.56 -1.31 -2.27
N GLU A 40 -15.60 -2.60 -1.99
CA GLU A 40 -16.33 -3.19 -0.85
C GLU A 40 -15.79 -2.67 0.48
N ASP A 41 -14.46 -2.58 0.64
CA ASP A 41 -13.85 -1.98 1.85
C ASP A 41 -14.28 -0.51 2.01
N THR A 42 -14.34 0.22 0.90
CA THR A 42 -14.81 1.62 0.90
C THR A 42 -16.26 1.71 1.37
N PHE A 43 -17.12 0.81 0.88
CA PHE A 43 -18.51 0.75 1.33
C PHE A 43 -18.61 0.36 2.81
N CYS A 44 -17.86 -0.63 3.27
CA CYS A 44 -17.83 -1.01 4.69
C CYS A 44 -17.45 0.17 5.59
N ILE A 45 -16.40 0.91 5.24
CA ILE A 45 -15.97 2.11 5.99
C ILE A 45 -17.08 3.18 5.96
N LYS A 46 -17.64 3.46 4.79
CA LYS A 46 -18.69 4.48 4.62
C LYS A 46 -19.96 4.12 5.37
N ASP A 47 -20.38 2.87 5.30
CA ASP A 47 -21.59 2.40 6.00
C ASP A 47 -21.39 2.46 7.52
N TYR A 48 -20.19 2.10 8.01
CA TYR A 48 -19.84 2.26 9.41
C TYR A 48 -19.93 3.74 9.85
N ILE A 49 -19.37 4.66 9.08
CA ILE A 49 -19.39 6.10 9.35
C ILE A 49 -20.84 6.62 9.37
N ASN A 50 -21.66 6.22 8.42
CA ASN A 50 -23.06 6.65 8.31
C ASN A 50 -23.93 6.12 9.46
N ALA A 51 -23.69 4.88 9.90
CA ALA A 51 -24.48 4.25 10.95
C ALA A 51 -24.07 4.70 12.36
N ASN A 52 -22.77 4.91 12.60
CA ASN A 52 -22.23 5.13 13.94
C ASN A 52 -21.80 6.58 14.22
N HIS A 53 -21.70 7.41 13.18
CA HIS A 53 -21.28 8.82 13.27
C HIS A 53 -20.00 9.04 14.11
N PRO A 54 -18.90 8.31 13.85
CA PRO A 54 -17.67 8.43 14.60
C PRO A 54 -17.16 9.87 14.54
N LYS A 55 -16.56 10.33 15.64
CA LYS A 55 -16.01 11.69 15.77
C LYS A 55 -14.49 11.69 15.64
N SER A 56 -13.87 10.53 15.82
CA SER A 56 -12.41 10.38 15.80
C SER A 56 -11.98 9.12 15.07
N ALA A 57 -10.83 9.22 14.38
CA ALA A 57 -10.17 8.11 13.74
C ALA A 57 -8.65 8.12 13.99
N VAL A 58 -8.08 6.93 14.18
CA VAL A 58 -6.64 6.72 14.13
C VAL A 58 -6.29 5.98 12.84
N LEU A 59 -5.37 6.54 12.06
CA LEU A 59 -4.78 5.92 10.89
C LEU A 59 -3.40 5.36 11.25
N ALA A 60 -3.27 4.04 11.22
CA ALA A 60 -1.97 3.40 11.44
C ALA A 60 -1.24 3.28 10.08
N GLY A 61 -0.30 4.20 9.84
CA GLY A 61 0.48 4.31 8.62
C GLY A 61 0.35 5.66 7.92
N GLY A 62 1.49 6.26 7.59
CA GLY A 62 1.63 7.59 6.98
C GLY A 62 2.16 7.54 5.55
N GLY A 63 1.73 6.55 4.75
CA GLY A 63 1.94 6.47 3.31
C GLY A 63 0.79 7.09 2.51
N PHE A 64 0.74 6.83 1.20
CA PHE A 64 -0.27 7.37 0.28
C PHE A 64 -1.70 7.17 0.81
N ILE A 65 -2.10 5.93 1.06
CA ILE A 65 -3.45 5.57 1.54
C ILE A 65 -3.78 6.30 2.86
N GLY A 66 -2.83 6.35 3.80
CA GLY A 66 -3.04 6.99 5.09
C GLY A 66 -3.27 8.51 4.97
N LEU A 67 -2.55 9.19 4.08
CA LEU A 67 -2.71 10.63 3.86
C LEU A 67 -4.03 10.95 3.16
N GLU A 68 -4.38 10.21 2.11
CA GLU A 68 -5.64 10.38 1.37
C GLU A 68 -6.86 10.11 2.26
N LEU A 69 -6.80 9.08 3.10
CA LEU A 69 -7.84 8.82 4.10
C LEU A 69 -7.93 9.93 5.14
N ALA A 70 -6.80 10.46 5.61
CA ALA A 70 -6.80 11.56 6.58
C ALA A 70 -7.48 12.80 6.03
N GLU A 71 -7.22 13.17 4.78
CA GLU A 71 -7.91 14.27 4.09
C GLU A 71 -9.42 14.02 4.06
N ASN A 72 -9.85 12.87 3.53
CA ASN A 72 -11.28 12.53 3.40
C ASN A 72 -12.01 12.50 4.76
N LEU A 73 -11.41 11.92 5.80
CA LEU A 73 -12.03 11.86 7.13
C LEU A 73 -12.07 13.25 7.81
N ARG A 74 -11.06 14.09 7.59
CA ARG A 74 -11.09 15.48 8.05
C ARG A 74 -12.19 16.30 7.36
N GLU A 75 -12.39 16.12 6.05
CA GLU A 75 -13.49 16.75 5.31
C GLU A 75 -14.88 16.32 5.82
N LEU A 76 -15.01 15.10 6.35
CA LEU A 76 -16.20 14.64 7.04
C LEU A 76 -16.33 15.18 8.48
N GLY A 77 -15.39 16.02 8.94
CA GLY A 77 -15.41 16.67 10.25
C GLY A 77 -14.87 15.81 11.41
N MET A 78 -14.21 14.71 11.14
CA MET A 78 -13.63 13.82 12.16
C MET A 78 -12.29 14.37 12.69
N ASP A 79 -11.99 14.12 13.96
CA ASP A 79 -10.65 14.29 14.50
C ASP A 79 -9.76 13.12 14.05
N VAL A 80 -8.68 13.42 13.32
CA VAL A 80 -7.81 12.40 12.73
C VAL A 80 -6.41 12.46 13.34
N THR A 81 -5.91 11.30 13.74
CA THR A 81 -4.52 11.11 14.18
C THR A 81 -3.84 10.06 13.29
N ILE A 82 -2.70 10.39 12.70
CA ILE A 82 -1.85 9.42 12.00
C ILE A 82 -0.77 8.94 12.96
N VAL A 83 -0.68 7.61 13.15
CA VAL A 83 0.44 6.96 13.84
C VAL A 83 1.38 6.37 12.81
N GLN A 84 2.67 6.70 12.94
CA GLN A 84 3.69 6.24 12.00
C GLN A 84 4.96 5.82 12.74
N ARG A 85 5.45 4.60 12.46
CA ARG A 85 6.68 4.08 13.08
C ARG A 85 7.93 4.88 12.69
N PRO A 86 8.18 5.22 11.41
CA PRO A 86 9.18 6.22 11.04
C PRO A 86 8.88 7.59 11.65
N LYS A 87 9.92 8.42 11.77
CA LYS A 87 9.81 9.80 12.25
C LYS A 87 9.27 10.78 11.20
N GLN A 88 8.85 10.28 10.05
CA GLN A 88 8.26 11.06 8.95
C GLN A 88 7.12 10.33 8.27
N LEU A 89 6.22 11.09 7.65
CA LEU A 89 5.28 10.62 6.65
C LEU A 89 6.00 10.43 5.32
N MET A 90 5.40 9.64 4.41
CA MET A 90 5.87 9.51 3.04
C MET A 90 7.36 9.19 2.91
N ASN A 91 7.76 8.01 3.35
CA ASN A 91 9.15 7.54 3.31
C ASN A 91 9.89 7.68 1.95
N PRO A 92 9.24 7.72 0.77
CA PRO A 92 9.93 8.00 -0.47
C PRO A 92 10.57 9.40 -0.57
N PHE A 93 10.10 10.36 0.24
CA PHE A 93 10.64 11.72 0.27
C PHE A 93 11.82 11.83 1.24
N ASP A 94 12.73 12.76 0.98
CA ASP A 94 13.72 13.19 1.97
C ASP A 94 13.05 13.89 3.15
N ALA A 95 13.69 13.90 4.31
CA ALA A 95 13.07 14.35 5.55
C ALA A 95 12.69 15.85 5.53
N ASP A 96 13.49 16.68 4.87
CA ASP A 96 13.22 18.11 4.67
C ASP A 96 12.00 18.32 3.78
N MET A 97 11.88 17.57 2.70
CA MET A 97 10.71 17.61 1.80
C MET A 97 9.45 17.05 2.48
N ALA A 98 9.57 15.96 3.24
CA ALA A 98 8.46 15.41 4.01
C ALA A 98 7.93 16.41 5.06
N SER A 99 8.76 17.36 5.53
CA SER A 99 8.35 18.40 6.48
C SER A 99 7.23 19.31 5.94
N PHE A 100 7.20 19.57 4.65
CA PHE A 100 6.12 20.32 4.00
C PHE A 100 4.79 19.54 4.09
N ILE A 101 4.83 18.24 3.88
CA ILE A 101 3.66 17.37 4.03
C ILE A 101 3.18 17.37 5.49
N HIS A 102 4.10 17.26 6.46
CA HIS A 102 3.75 17.36 7.89
C HIS A 102 3.06 18.68 8.24
N ASN A 103 3.56 19.79 7.71
CA ASN A 103 2.99 21.11 7.96
C ASN A 103 1.59 21.25 7.34
N GLU A 104 1.40 20.76 6.13
CA GLU A 104 0.09 20.79 5.46
C GLU A 104 -0.94 19.94 6.22
N MET A 105 -0.57 18.74 6.65
CA MET A 105 -1.43 17.88 7.47
C MET A 105 -1.84 18.58 8.78
N ARG A 106 -0.87 19.18 9.51
CA ARG A 106 -1.15 19.89 10.76
C ARG A 106 -2.00 21.14 10.56
N LYS A 107 -1.79 21.91 9.49
CA LYS A 107 -2.58 23.06 9.09
C LYS A 107 -4.07 22.70 8.95
N HIS A 108 -4.37 21.51 8.46
CA HIS A 108 -5.72 20.98 8.32
C HIS A 108 -6.20 20.18 9.54
N GLY A 109 -5.49 20.27 10.68
CA GLY A 109 -5.92 19.72 11.96
C GLY A 109 -5.67 18.21 12.12
N VAL A 110 -4.86 17.59 11.26
CA VAL A 110 -4.42 16.20 11.47
C VAL A 110 -3.32 16.16 12.53
N LYS A 111 -3.50 15.33 13.54
CA LYS A 111 -2.50 15.04 14.57
C LYS A 111 -1.51 14.00 14.06
N LEU A 112 -0.22 14.20 14.31
CA LEU A 112 0.85 13.31 13.86
C LEU A 112 1.58 12.72 15.06
N ALA A 113 1.46 11.41 15.26
CA ALA A 113 2.22 10.61 16.22
C ALA A 113 3.32 9.87 15.44
N LEU A 114 4.44 10.57 15.18
CA LEU A 114 5.56 10.04 14.39
C LEU A 114 6.64 9.45 15.31
N GLY A 115 7.27 8.36 14.86
CA GLY A 115 8.26 7.64 15.66
C GLY A 115 7.65 6.65 16.66
N HIS A 116 6.34 6.40 16.61
CA HIS A 116 5.64 5.52 17.53
C HIS A 116 5.30 4.17 16.88
N THR A 117 5.54 3.10 17.62
CA THR A 117 5.24 1.73 17.18
C THR A 117 3.93 1.27 17.81
N VAL A 118 2.99 0.82 16.98
CA VAL A 118 1.75 0.18 17.43
C VAL A 118 2.07 -1.24 17.87
N GLU A 119 1.58 -1.63 19.07
CA GLU A 119 1.77 -2.97 19.64
C GLU A 119 0.47 -3.77 19.75
N GLY A 120 -0.69 -3.13 19.55
CA GLY A 120 -1.98 -3.80 19.60
C GLY A 120 -3.16 -2.84 19.55
N PHE A 121 -4.35 -3.43 19.67
CA PHE A 121 -5.63 -2.72 19.68
C PHE A 121 -6.54 -3.36 20.73
N GLU A 122 -7.25 -2.54 21.50
CA GLU A 122 -8.20 -2.99 22.52
C GLU A 122 -9.51 -2.21 22.41
N GLU A 123 -10.64 -2.89 22.49
CA GLU A 123 -11.93 -2.19 22.62
C GLU A 123 -12.02 -1.54 24.00
N ARG A 124 -12.39 -0.27 24.02
CA ARG A 124 -12.59 0.48 25.25
C ARG A 124 -13.59 1.61 25.05
N ASP A 125 -14.47 1.78 26.02
CA ASP A 125 -15.40 2.92 26.12
C ASP A 125 -16.19 3.21 24.82
N GLY A 126 -16.54 2.15 24.08
CA GLY A 126 -17.26 2.26 22.81
C GLY A 126 -16.40 2.59 21.61
N GLY A 127 -15.08 2.76 21.78
CA GLY A 127 -14.08 2.97 20.73
C GLY A 127 -12.98 1.91 20.74
N VAL A 128 -11.82 2.27 20.23
CA VAL A 128 -10.60 1.45 20.19
C VAL A 128 -9.42 2.23 20.75
N ASP A 129 -8.71 1.62 21.69
CA ASP A 129 -7.40 2.08 22.13
C ASP A 129 -6.33 1.47 21.22
N VAL A 130 -5.55 2.31 20.56
CA VAL A 130 -4.36 1.93 19.81
C VAL A 130 -3.19 1.93 20.79
N LEU A 131 -2.70 0.75 21.14
CA LEU A 131 -1.60 0.57 22.08
C LEU A 131 -0.27 0.93 21.42
N LEU A 132 0.46 1.85 22.03
CA LEU A 132 1.76 2.30 21.57
C LEU A 132 2.86 1.79 22.49
N LYS A 133 4.01 1.50 21.91
CA LYS A 133 5.19 1.10 22.66
C LYS A 133 5.69 2.26 23.53
N ASP A 134 5.78 2.00 24.84
CA ASP A 134 6.32 2.94 25.84
C ASP A 134 5.58 4.30 25.94
N GLU A 135 4.33 4.37 25.47
CA GLU A 135 3.50 5.57 25.42
C GLU A 135 2.06 5.31 25.88
N GLN A 136 1.31 6.36 26.15
CA GLN A 136 -0.12 6.24 26.43
C GLN A 136 -0.87 5.82 25.15
N PRO A 137 -1.92 4.98 25.28
CA PRO A 137 -2.76 4.61 24.15
C PRO A 137 -3.43 5.81 23.48
N LEU A 138 -3.67 5.71 22.19
CA LEU A 138 -4.51 6.67 21.45
C LEU A 138 -5.91 6.09 21.33
N HIS A 139 -6.89 6.79 21.91
CA HIS A 139 -8.30 6.41 21.82
C HIS A 139 -8.94 7.02 20.57
N ALA A 140 -9.76 6.22 19.86
CA ALA A 140 -10.58 6.70 18.73
C ALA A 140 -11.84 5.84 18.55
N ASP A 141 -12.85 6.40 17.88
CA ASP A 141 -14.09 5.67 17.58
C ASP A 141 -13.88 4.59 16.51
N MET A 142 -12.88 4.77 15.64
CA MET A 142 -12.48 3.80 14.61
C MET A 142 -11.00 3.87 14.29
N VAL A 143 -10.48 2.78 13.73
CA VAL A 143 -9.08 2.69 13.31
C VAL A 143 -9.01 2.17 11.88
N ILE A 144 -8.10 2.72 11.05
CA ILE A 144 -7.81 2.18 9.72
C ILE A 144 -6.33 1.83 9.62
N LEU A 145 -6.06 0.58 9.23
CA LEU A 145 -4.71 0.09 8.99
C LEU A 145 -4.26 0.45 7.57
N ALA A 146 -3.30 1.36 7.47
CA ALA A 146 -2.68 1.83 6.22
C ALA A 146 -1.16 1.59 6.23
N ILE A 147 -0.70 0.46 6.82
CA ILE A 147 0.72 0.15 7.06
C ILE A 147 1.45 -0.40 5.83
N GLY A 148 0.83 -0.31 4.66
CA GLY A 148 1.35 -0.75 3.38
C GLY A 148 0.63 -1.99 2.83
N VAL A 149 1.17 -2.49 1.72
CA VAL A 149 0.61 -3.61 0.97
C VAL A 149 1.63 -4.72 0.79
N SER A 150 1.14 -5.94 0.59
CA SER A 150 1.93 -7.12 0.28
C SER A 150 1.44 -7.72 -1.03
N PRO A 151 2.31 -8.27 -1.89
CA PRO A 151 1.90 -8.95 -3.12
C PRO A 151 0.86 -10.04 -2.85
N GLU A 152 -0.23 -10.09 -3.63
CA GLU A 152 -1.16 -11.20 -3.56
C GLU A 152 -0.67 -12.30 -4.51
N THR A 153 -0.04 -13.31 -3.96
CA THR A 153 0.64 -14.35 -4.74
C THR A 153 0.20 -15.77 -4.38
N THR A 154 -0.96 -15.92 -3.76
CA THR A 154 -1.49 -17.24 -3.38
C THR A 154 -1.61 -18.14 -4.61
N LEU A 155 -2.26 -17.69 -5.67
CA LEU A 155 -2.40 -18.47 -6.92
C LEU A 155 -1.04 -18.81 -7.55
N ALA A 156 -0.12 -17.84 -7.58
CA ALA A 156 1.21 -18.05 -8.14
C ALA A 156 2.02 -19.09 -7.36
N LYS A 157 1.92 -19.06 -6.03
CA LYS A 157 2.55 -20.02 -5.13
C LYS A 157 1.97 -21.43 -5.33
N ASP A 158 0.64 -21.54 -5.38
CA ASP A 158 -0.04 -22.84 -5.54
C ASP A 158 0.22 -23.46 -6.91
N ALA A 159 0.42 -22.61 -7.93
CA ALA A 159 0.84 -23.02 -9.27
C ALA A 159 2.34 -23.33 -9.39
N GLY A 160 3.14 -23.16 -8.34
CA GLY A 160 4.58 -23.45 -8.34
C GLY A 160 5.44 -22.43 -9.08
N LEU A 161 4.97 -21.20 -9.26
CA LEU A 161 5.75 -20.10 -9.84
C LEU A 161 6.88 -19.66 -8.89
N GLU A 162 8.00 -19.25 -9.46
CA GLU A 162 9.11 -18.68 -8.69
C GLU A 162 8.70 -17.38 -8.01
N LEU A 163 8.96 -17.29 -6.70
CA LEU A 163 8.69 -16.10 -5.89
C LEU A 163 9.99 -15.49 -5.40
N GLY A 164 10.07 -14.17 -5.46
CA GLY A 164 11.23 -13.38 -5.08
C GLY A 164 11.03 -12.57 -3.79
N ILE A 165 11.49 -11.30 -3.82
CA ILE A 165 11.47 -10.42 -2.65
C ILE A 165 10.04 -10.27 -2.09
N LYS A 166 9.90 -10.38 -0.77
CA LYS A 166 8.60 -10.29 -0.07
C LYS A 166 7.51 -11.22 -0.65
N GLY A 167 7.88 -12.30 -1.34
CA GLY A 167 6.97 -13.25 -1.94
C GLY A 167 6.32 -12.77 -3.25
N SER A 168 6.90 -11.79 -3.93
CA SER A 168 6.45 -11.31 -5.24
C SER A 168 6.75 -12.33 -6.35
N ILE A 169 6.00 -12.28 -7.45
CA ILE A 169 6.22 -13.13 -8.60
C ILE A 169 7.48 -12.66 -9.35
N VAL A 170 8.43 -13.56 -9.59
CA VAL A 170 9.60 -13.28 -10.43
C VAL A 170 9.19 -13.29 -11.89
N VAL A 171 9.54 -12.21 -12.61
CA VAL A 171 9.33 -12.10 -14.05
C VAL A 171 10.61 -11.58 -14.73
N ASN A 172 10.78 -11.93 -16.01
CA ASN A 172 11.82 -11.36 -16.84
C ASN A 172 11.40 -9.99 -17.43
N ASP A 173 12.24 -9.40 -18.26
CA ASP A 173 11.96 -8.11 -18.91
C ASP A 173 10.83 -8.17 -19.96
N ARG A 174 10.35 -9.37 -20.32
CA ARG A 174 9.19 -9.60 -21.17
C ARG A 174 7.89 -9.86 -20.39
N MET A 175 7.94 -9.77 -19.06
CA MET A 175 6.86 -10.11 -18.11
C MET A 175 6.52 -11.61 -18.07
N GLU A 176 7.40 -12.48 -18.56
CA GLU A 176 7.25 -13.93 -18.48
C GLU A 176 7.67 -14.43 -17.10
N THR A 177 6.90 -15.38 -16.55
CA THR A 177 7.21 -16.04 -15.28
C THR A 177 8.16 -17.23 -15.45
N SER A 178 8.43 -17.96 -14.38
CA SER A 178 9.23 -19.20 -14.41
C SER A 178 8.56 -20.37 -15.14
N ILE A 179 7.26 -20.28 -15.44
CA ILE A 179 6.51 -21.28 -16.18
C ILE A 179 6.16 -20.71 -17.56
N SER A 180 6.45 -21.49 -18.61
CA SER A 180 6.15 -21.10 -19.99
C SER A 180 4.67 -20.76 -20.18
N ASP A 181 4.41 -19.77 -21.02
CA ASP A 181 3.07 -19.31 -21.38
C ASP A 181 2.28 -18.63 -20.25
N ILE A 182 2.92 -18.40 -19.11
CA ILE A 182 2.37 -17.64 -17.99
C ILE A 182 3.14 -16.35 -17.80
N TYR A 183 2.43 -15.23 -17.82
CA TYR A 183 2.91 -13.87 -17.62
C TYR A 183 2.38 -13.32 -16.29
N ALA A 184 3.09 -12.38 -15.68
CA ALA A 184 2.57 -11.68 -14.50
C ALA A 184 2.91 -10.19 -14.57
N VAL A 185 1.99 -9.35 -14.06
CA VAL A 185 2.08 -7.89 -14.14
C VAL A 185 1.48 -7.22 -12.90
N GLY A 186 1.80 -5.94 -12.70
CA GLY A 186 1.22 -5.10 -11.66
C GLY A 186 1.92 -5.24 -10.31
N ASP A 187 1.19 -4.96 -9.23
CA ASP A 187 1.75 -4.83 -7.87
C ASP A 187 2.32 -6.11 -7.28
N ALA A 188 1.96 -7.27 -7.86
CA ALA A 188 2.39 -8.56 -7.37
C ALA A 188 3.76 -9.00 -7.91
N VAL A 189 4.34 -8.28 -8.88
CA VAL A 189 5.58 -8.71 -9.53
C VAL A 189 6.81 -7.99 -8.99
N GLN A 190 7.95 -8.70 -9.02
CA GLN A 190 9.28 -8.16 -8.79
C GLN A 190 9.79 -7.52 -10.08
N VAL A 191 10.32 -6.32 -9.99
CA VAL A 191 10.91 -5.59 -11.11
C VAL A 191 12.28 -5.04 -10.75
N LYS A 192 13.04 -4.55 -11.73
CA LYS A 192 14.27 -3.81 -11.47
C LYS A 192 13.98 -2.35 -11.19
N HIS A 193 14.59 -1.82 -10.12
CA HIS A 193 14.63 -0.38 -9.89
C HIS A 193 15.59 0.24 -10.90
N PHE A 194 15.10 1.17 -11.72
CA PHE A 194 15.86 1.69 -12.87
C PHE A 194 17.18 2.35 -12.47
N VAL A 195 17.23 3.05 -11.34
CA VAL A 195 18.41 3.77 -10.89
C VAL A 195 19.45 2.85 -10.24
N THR A 196 19.02 1.96 -9.33
CA THR A 196 19.92 1.11 -8.55
C THR A 196 20.23 -0.24 -9.19
N GLY A 197 19.41 -0.68 -10.13
CA GLY A 197 19.49 -2.03 -10.72
C GLY A 197 19.04 -3.16 -9.78
N GLU A 198 18.69 -2.84 -8.53
CA GLU A 198 18.23 -3.82 -7.54
C GLU A 198 16.81 -4.31 -7.81
N ASP A 199 16.50 -5.48 -7.27
CA ASP A 199 15.14 -6.00 -7.28
C ASP A 199 14.25 -5.15 -6.36
N ALA A 200 13.09 -4.76 -6.88
CA ALA A 200 12.16 -3.87 -6.21
C ALA A 200 10.70 -4.28 -6.38
N LEU A 201 9.88 -3.88 -5.42
CA LEU A 201 8.43 -3.86 -5.53
C LEU A 201 7.99 -2.40 -5.71
N ILE A 202 7.38 -2.10 -6.83
CA ILE A 202 6.94 -0.74 -7.19
C ILE A 202 5.44 -0.81 -7.52
N SER A 203 4.63 -0.80 -6.47
CA SER A 203 3.16 -0.91 -6.54
C SER A 203 2.56 0.45 -6.91
N LEU A 204 2.65 0.80 -8.18
CA LEU A 204 2.18 2.06 -8.77
C LEU A 204 1.46 1.80 -10.10
N GLU A 205 0.46 2.63 -10.40
CA GLU A 205 -0.37 2.50 -11.61
C GLU A 205 0.46 2.60 -12.90
N GLY A 206 1.35 3.57 -13.02
CA GLY A 206 2.16 3.78 -14.22
C GLY A 206 3.01 2.58 -14.62
N PRO A 207 3.81 1.98 -13.71
CA PRO A 207 4.48 0.71 -13.92
C PRO A 207 3.55 -0.43 -14.33
N ALA A 208 2.45 -0.64 -13.60
CA ALA A 208 1.49 -1.71 -13.87
C ALA A 208 0.88 -1.59 -15.28
N ASN A 209 0.53 -0.39 -15.70
CA ASN A 209 -0.02 -0.09 -17.03
C ASN A 209 0.99 -0.43 -18.15
N LYS A 210 2.27 -0.05 -17.96
CA LYS A 210 3.34 -0.40 -18.92
C LYS A 210 3.58 -1.89 -18.99
N GLN A 211 3.63 -2.57 -17.85
CA GLN A 211 3.82 -4.01 -17.78
C GLN A 211 2.70 -4.77 -18.48
N GLY A 212 1.43 -4.36 -18.28
CA GLY A 212 0.29 -4.95 -18.97
C GLY A 212 0.38 -4.86 -20.50
N ARG A 213 0.81 -3.69 -21.02
CA ARG A 213 1.03 -3.50 -22.47
C ARG A 213 2.16 -4.39 -22.98
N ILE A 214 3.29 -4.45 -22.28
CA ILE A 214 4.44 -5.28 -22.66
C ILE A 214 4.07 -6.76 -22.67
N ALA A 215 3.35 -7.24 -21.66
CA ALA A 215 2.86 -8.61 -21.63
C ALA A 215 1.94 -8.90 -22.83
N ALA A 216 1.00 -8.01 -23.14
CA ALA A 216 0.09 -8.15 -24.28
C ALA A 216 0.84 -8.19 -25.62
N ASP A 217 1.79 -7.27 -25.83
CA ASP A 217 2.63 -7.26 -27.05
C ASP A 217 3.37 -8.58 -27.22
N ASN A 218 3.99 -9.09 -26.15
CA ASN A 218 4.74 -10.34 -26.20
C ASN A 218 3.87 -11.58 -26.41
N ILE A 219 2.69 -11.61 -25.82
CA ILE A 219 1.69 -12.67 -26.05
C ILE A 219 1.28 -12.70 -27.53
N CYS A 220 1.17 -11.55 -28.17
CA CYS A 220 0.84 -11.42 -29.59
C CYS A 220 2.04 -11.61 -30.53
N GLY A 221 3.19 -12.06 -30.03
CA GLY A 221 4.38 -12.35 -30.85
C GLY A 221 5.33 -11.15 -31.02
N GLY A 222 5.14 -10.07 -30.28
CA GLY A 222 6.07 -8.94 -30.23
C GLY A 222 7.35 -9.22 -29.42
N ASP A 223 8.23 -8.22 -29.34
CA ASP A 223 9.47 -8.25 -28.53
C ASP A 223 9.60 -6.95 -27.71
N SER A 224 8.58 -6.65 -26.93
CA SER A 224 8.57 -5.50 -26.03
C SER A 224 9.26 -5.82 -24.71
N ARG A 225 9.99 -4.83 -24.16
CA ARG A 225 10.80 -5.05 -22.94
C ARG A 225 10.53 -3.98 -21.88
N TYR A 226 10.43 -4.45 -20.64
CA TYR A 226 10.30 -3.61 -19.47
C TYR A 226 11.67 -3.29 -18.89
N THR A 227 12.05 -2.03 -18.91
CA THR A 227 13.38 -1.56 -18.48
C THR A 227 13.44 -1.19 -16.98
N GLY A 228 12.42 -1.55 -16.21
CA GLY A 228 12.31 -1.16 -14.81
C GLY A 228 11.54 0.15 -14.58
N SER A 229 11.54 0.61 -13.34
CA SER A 229 10.86 1.84 -12.93
C SER A 229 11.70 2.67 -11.97
N GLN A 230 11.58 3.98 -12.05
CA GLN A 230 12.16 4.93 -11.09
C GLN A 230 11.26 5.13 -9.85
N GLY A 231 10.06 4.53 -9.81
CA GLY A 231 9.12 4.74 -8.72
C GLY A 231 8.53 6.15 -8.68
N SER A 232 8.40 6.82 -9.84
CA SER A 232 7.79 8.15 -9.91
C SER A 232 6.36 8.11 -9.39
N SER A 233 6.07 8.95 -8.41
CA SER A 233 4.77 9.02 -7.76
C SER A 233 4.37 10.45 -7.44
N VAL A 234 3.08 10.69 -7.33
CA VAL A 234 2.48 11.97 -6.98
C VAL A 234 1.34 11.75 -6.01
N ILE A 235 1.16 12.66 -5.07
CA ILE A 235 0.03 12.69 -4.14
C ILE A 235 -0.47 14.11 -4.00
N LYS A 236 -1.79 14.28 -3.97
CA LYS A 236 -2.45 15.49 -3.49
C LYS A 236 -2.71 15.32 -1.99
N VAL A 237 -2.36 16.31 -1.20
CA VAL A 237 -2.58 16.37 0.25
C VAL A 237 -3.19 17.72 0.56
N PHE A 238 -4.49 17.77 0.76
CA PHE A 238 -5.28 19.00 0.89
C PHE A 238 -5.01 19.99 -0.27
N ASP A 239 -4.38 21.13 0.02
CA ASP A 239 -4.09 22.16 -0.98
C ASP A 239 -2.73 21.97 -1.67
N MET A 240 -1.95 20.97 -1.25
CA MET A 240 -0.59 20.75 -1.73
C MET A 240 -0.52 19.51 -2.63
N THR A 241 0.30 19.58 -3.68
CA THR A 241 0.71 18.41 -4.46
C THR A 241 2.19 18.15 -4.21
N ALA A 242 2.50 16.90 -3.86
CA ALA A 242 3.87 16.43 -3.67
C ALA A 242 4.19 15.30 -4.66
N ALA A 243 5.36 15.38 -5.30
CA ALA A 243 5.81 14.38 -6.27
C ALA A 243 7.27 14.00 -6.00
N VAL A 244 7.61 12.74 -6.28
CA VAL A 244 8.96 12.21 -6.11
C VAL A 244 9.29 11.22 -7.23
N THR A 245 10.56 11.13 -7.59
CA THR A 245 11.07 10.16 -8.56
C THR A 245 12.49 9.74 -8.19
N GLY A 246 12.87 8.53 -8.54
CA GLY A 246 14.19 7.99 -8.31
C GLY A 246 14.42 7.55 -6.87
N VAL A 247 15.56 7.89 -6.31
CA VAL A 247 15.99 7.51 -4.96
C VAL A 247 16.18 8.75 -4.09
N ASN A 248 15.80 8.65 -2.84
CA ASN A 248 16.09 9.68 -1.83
C ASN A 248 17.49 9.47 -1.22
N GLU A 249 17.97 10.43 -0.41
CA GLU A 249 19.30 10.38 0.23
C GLU A 249 19.55 9.07 1.00
N ALA A 250 18.54 8.61 1.77
CA ALA A 250 18.67 7.38 2.55
C ALA A 250 18.78 6.12 1.67
N GLN A 251 18.05 6.10 0.56
CA GLN A 251 18.13 5.01 -0.42
C GLN A 251 19.44 5.07 -1.20
N ALA A 252 19.89 6.26 -1.60
CA ALA A 252 21.17 6.45 -2.27
C ALA A 252 22.35 6.01 -1.38
N ALA A 253 22.36 6.43 -0.11
CA ALA A 253 23.37 6.02 0.85
C ALA A 253 23.43 4.50 1.11
N LYS A 254 22.28 3.80 0.95
CA LYS A 254 22.23 2.35 1.09
C LYS A 254 22.73 1.62 -0.16
N ALA A 255 22.53 2.22 -1.32
CA ALA A 255 22.92 1.63 -2.61
C ALA A 255 24.41 1.81 -2.93
N GLY A 256 25.16 2.69 -2.24
CA GLY A 256 26.59 3.00 -2.42
C GLY A 256 26.75 4.29 -3.19
#